data_9a55d7756ecaceb8c5297a1373095e1d
#
_entry.id   9a55d7756ecaceb8c5297a1373095e1d
#
_cell.length_a   1.000
_cell.length_b   1.000
_cell.length_c   1.000
_cell.angle_alpha   90.00
_cell.angle_beta   90.00
_cell.angle_gamma   90.00
#
_symmetry.space_group_name_H-M   'P 1'
#
loop_
_entity.id
_entity.type
_entity.pdbx_description
1 polymer ?
#
loop_
_entity_poly.entity_id
_entity_poly.type
_entity_poly.pdbx_seq_one_letter_code
_entity_poly.pdbx_strand_id
1 'polypeptide(L)'
;MTNNSRKRLIWEEIMRDPDIYRVCEAGSSSNSYVFFSGEDVAVIDPSSEDMIGSICRLAHIRKVDSGRIRIYLTQPGRKELCTDSGPAFKEMKIYCCDRPYRTISEEADEPDRKMRGRPEAEEAEYDQEAFPWIQVRDGDLFRIGSRKLQILGLEACRKGLTGLWFPEKKLLFAGEAVGADEVPGVCSWDPQVDTLGLQIEVLRRVKRLCPQMILPARGRCISVDQQGKEGAGECLKVLDDMLGGYCLRILEVYQKVPARGGIRSEEIFQEDESAGIADTESCLKYLLYRRYIRQTETSDGFVYERGSRRLTDWNLQEKDE
;
A
#
# COMPACT_ATOMS: atom_id res chain seq x y z
N MET A 1 16.17 -16.82 28.11
CA MET A 1 15.39 -15.74 28.75
C MET A 1 15.31 -14.61 27.73
N THR A 2 14.31 -14.64 26.86
CA THR A 2 14.05 -13.61 25.86
C THR A 2 13.49 -12.39 26.56
N ASN A 3 14.27 -11.33 26.54
CA ASN A 3 13.92 -10.03 27.10
C ASN A 3 12.81 -9.42 26.23
N ASN A 4 11.57 -9.80 26.52
CA ASN A 4 10.38 -9.30 25.82
C ASN A 4 10.08 -7.90 26.37
N SER A 5 10.93 -6.92 26.03
CA SER A 5 10.66 -5.52 26.35
C SER A 5 9.45 -5.09 25.50
N ARG A 6 8.26 -5.04 26.13
CA ARG A 6 7.06 -4.50 25.49
C ARG A 6 7.39 -3.14 24.88
N LYS A 7 7.30 -3.04 23.57
CA LYS A 7 7.53 -1.78 22.88
C LYS A 7 6.46 -0.77 23.31
N ARG A 8 6.90 0.45 23.61
CA ARG A 8 6.00 1.54 24.02
C ARG A 8 5.14 1.94 22.82
N LEU A 9 3.83 1.93 23.00
CA LEU A 9 2.88 2.47 22.02
C LEU A 9 2.72 3.98 22.19
N ILE A 10 2.77 4.68 21.07
CA ILE A 10 2.52 6.11 20.97
C ILE A 10 1.14 6.28 20.34
N TRP A 11 0.28 7.04 21.01
CA TRP A 11 -1.08 7.36 20.58
C TRP A 11 -1.14 8.84 20.20
N GLU A 12 -1.62 9.11 19.00
CA GLU A 12 -1.83 10.47 18.50
C GLU A 12 -3.28 10.61 18.06
N GLU A 13 -3.98 11.60 18.60
CA GLU A 13 -5.34 11.94 18.20
C GLU A 13 -5.31 12.59 16.82
N ILE A 14 -5.96 11.96 15.83
CA ILE A 14 -6.10 12.49 14.48
C ILE A 14 -7.40 13.28 14.32
N MET A 15 -8.47 12.79 14.94
CA MET A 15 -9.81 13.38 14.83
C MET A 15 -10.63 13.02 16.06
N ARG A 16 -11.53 13.94 16.49
CA ARG A 16 -12.42 13.74 17.66
C ARG A 16 -13.82 13.26 17.31
N ASP A 17 -14.29 13.58 16.11
CA ASP A 17 -15.61 13.15 15.64
C ASP A 17 -15.54 12.66 14.19
N PRO A 18 -15.51 11.34 13.98
CA PRO A 18 -15.36 10.26 14.97
C PRO A 18 -13.98 10.23 15.63
N ASP A 19 -13.86 9.58 16.79
CA ASP A 19 -12.59 9.40 17.49
C ASP A 19 -11.64 8.53 16.66
N ILE A 20 -10.61 9.12 16.03
CA ILE A 20 -9.59 8.43 15.25
C ILE A 20 -8.21 8.71 15.87
N TYR A 21 -7.48 7.64 16.13
CA TYR A 21 -6.12 7.70 16.65
C TYR A 21 -5.15 7.00 15.71
N ARG A 22 -3.98 7.61 15.51
CA ARG A 22 -2.81 6.91 15.01
C ARG A 22 -2.11 6.22 16.17
N VAL A 23 -1.73 4.99 15.99
CA VAL A 23 -0.99 4.20 16.98
C VAL A 23 0.25 3.64 16.30
N CYS A 24 1.40 3.90 16.88
CA CYS A 24 2.67 3.35 16.38
C CYS A 24 3.53 2.85 17.55
N GLU A 25 4.40 1.90 17.27
CA GLU A 25 5.42 1.46 18.21
C GLU A 25 6.58 2.46 18.19
N ALA A 26 7.13 2.76 19.36
CA ALA A 26 8.27 3.67 19.46
C ALA A 26 9.43 3.17 18.59
N GLY A 27 9.91 4.05 17.70
CA GLY A 27 10.98 3.74 16.75
C GLY A 27 10.54 3.01 15.47
N SER A 28 9.23 2.78 15.29
CA SER A 28 8.67 2.25 14.04
C SER A 28 8.15 3.37 13.15
N SER A 29 8.33 3.23 11.84
CA SER A 29 7.68 4.08 10.83
C SER A 29 6.29 3.59 10.45
N SER A 30 5.88 2.40 10.92
CA SER A 30 4.57 1.82 10.60
C SER A 30 3.47 2.46 11.42
N ASN A 31 2.37 2.78 10.77
CA ASN A 31 1.17 3.34 11.36
C ASN A 31 0.07 2.27 11.43
N SER A 32 -0.63 2.27 12.54
CA SER A 32 -1.91 1.60 12.71
C SER A 32 -2.94 2.66 13.11
N TYR A 33 -4.20 2.41 12.82
CA TYR A 33 -5.24 3.36 13.16
C TYR A 33 -6.34 2.69 13.96
N VAL A 34 -6.87 3.41 14.93
CA VAL A 34 -8.00 2.96 15.74
C VAL A 34 -9.12 3.97 15.57
N PHE A 35 -10.26 3.48 15.13
CA PHE A 35 -11.46 4.25 14.84
C PHE A 35 -12.56 3.82 15.80
N PHE A 36 -13.02 4.73 16.67
CA PHE A 36 -14.14 4.51 17.57
C PHE A 36 -15.41 5.17 17.02
N SER A 37 -16.53 4.46 17.04
CA SER A 37 -17.85 4.99 16.68
C SER A 37 -18.93 4.36 17.57
N GLY A 38 -19.31 5.06 18.62
CA GLY A 38 -20.19 4.52 19.64
C GLY A 38 -19.54 3.34 20.37
N GLU A 39 -20.18 2.19 20.33
CA GLU A 39 -19.68 0.94 20.93
C GLU A 39 -18.89 0.06 19.94
N ASP A 40 -18.66 0.52 18.71
CA ASP A 40 -17.89 -0.20 17.70
C ASP A 40 -16.48 0.35 17.57
N VAL A 41 -15.51 -0.54 17.35
CA VAL A 41 -14.11 -0.19 17.15
C VAL A 41 -13.60 -0.87 15.89
N ALA A 42 -12.92 -0.11 15.04
CA ALA A 42 -12.11 -0.69 13.98
C ALA A 42 -10.63 -0.44 14.25
N VAL A 43 -9.83 -1.46 14.02
CA VAL A 43 -8.37 -1.41 14.04
C VAL A 43 -7.89 -1.61 12.61
N ILE A 44 -7.21 -0.62 12.07
CA ILE A 44 -6.74 -0.63 10.69
C ILE A 44 -5.23 -0.85 10.72
N ASP A 45 -4.78 -1.88 10.03
CA ASP A 45 -3.37 -2.27 9.92
C ASP A 45 -2.63 -2.36 11.27
N PRO A 46 -3.11 -3.12 12.25
CA PRO A 46 -2.38 -3.27 13.50
C PRO A 46 -0.98 -3.85 13.21
N SER A 47 0.04 -3.34 13.91
CA SER A 47 1.45 -3.69 13.66
C SER A 47 1.91 -4.91 14.44
N SER A 48 1.23 -5.28 15.52
CA SER A 48 1.61 -6.40 16.40
C SER A 48 0.45 -6.90 17.24
N GLU A 49 0.61 -8.11 17.78
CA GLU A 49 -0.33 -8.70 18.75
C GLU A 49 -0.40 -7.89 20.05
N ASP A 50 0.73 -7.39 20.52
CA ASP A 50 0.79 -6.52 21.72
C ASP A 50 -0.03 -5.25 21.54
N MET A 51 -0.04 -4.70 20.33
CA MET A 51 -0.87 -3.55 19.97
C MET A 51 -2.34 -3.92 20.06
N ILE A 52 -2.76 -5.01 19.45
CA ILE A 52 -4.16 -5.47 19.53
C ILE A 52 -4.55 -5.74 20.97
N GLY A 53 -3.72 -6.43 21.76
CA GLY A 53 -3.96 -6.64 23.19
C GLY A 53 -4.11 -5.32 23.96
N SER A 54 -3.39 -4.27 23.59
CA SER A 54 -3.51 -2.94 24.19
C SER A 54 -4.80 -2.24 23.78
N ILE A 55 -5.22 -2.39 22.51
CA ILE A 55 -6.49 -1.87 22.01
C ILE A 55 -7.66 -2.57 22.69
N CYS A 56 -7.61 -3.89 22.89
CA CYS A 56 -8.62 -4.64 23.61
C CYS A 56 -8.77 -4.16 25.05
N ARG A 57 -7.67 -3.88 25.74
CA ARG A 57 -7.72 -3.32 27.09
C ARG A 57 -8.36 -1.93 27.10
N LEU A 58 -8.04 -1.06 26.13
CA LEU A 58 -8.66 0.26 26.01
C LEU A 58 -10.15 0.15 25.68
N ALA A 59 -10.53 -0.75 24.77
CA ALA A 59 -11.92 -1.03 24.43
C ALA A 59 -12.70 -1.50 25.66
N HIS A 60 -12.12 -2.41 26.45
CA HIS A 60 -12.72 -2.87 27.70
C HIS A 60 -12.92 -1.72 28.71
N ILE A 61 -11.94 -0.82 28.87
CA ILE A 61 -12.07 0.37 29.71
C ILE A 61 -13.22 1.27 29.22
N ARG A 62 -13.41 1.38 27.90
CA ARG A 62 -14.52 2.10 27.27
C ARG A 62 -15.83 1.29 27.23
N LYS A 63 -15.88 0.11 27.87
CA LYS A 63 -17.02 -0.81 27.90
C LYS A 63 -17.48 -1.29 26.51
N VAL A 64 -16.54 -1.44 25.60
CA VAL A 64 -16.77 -2.03 24.29
C VAL A 64 -16.57 -3.54 24.38
N ASP A 65 -17.54 -4.30 23.86
CA ASP A 65 -17.47 -5.76 23.74
C ASP A 65 -16.43 -6.17 22.69
N SER A 66 -15.68 -7.25 22.94
CA SER A 66 -14.67 -7.77 22.00
C SER A 66 -15.26 -8.15 20.64
N GLY A 67 -16.47 -8.67 20.61
CA GLY A 67 -17.19 -8.98 19.37
C GLY A 67 -17.56 -7.76 18.53
N ARG A 68 -17.41 -6.54 19.06
CA ARG A 68 -17.58 -5.28 18.33
C ARG A 68 -16.28 -4.69 17.80
N ILE A 69 -15.15 -5.36 18.04
CA ILE A 69 -13.86 -4.97 17.48
C ILE A 69 -13.71 -5.62 16.11
N ARG A 70 -13.42 -4.83 15.09
CA ARG A 70 -13.17 -5.26 13.72
C ARG A 70 -11.76 -4.90 13.32
N ILE A 71 -11.06 -5.83 12.70
CA ILE A 71 -9.72 -5.59 12.16
C ILE A 71 -9.86 -5.43 10.66
N TYR A 72 -9.29 -4.39 10.11
CA TYR A 72 -9.18 -4.18 8.67
C TYR A 72 -7.72 -4.20 8.25
N LEU A 73 -7.40 -5.04 7.28
CA LEU A 73 -6.07 -5.12 6.69
C LEU A 73 -6.11 -4.51 5.29
N THR A 74 -5.34 -3.44 5.09
CA THR A 74 -5.24 -2.81 3.76
C THR A 74 -4.51 -3.69 2.76
N GLN A 75 -3.71 -4.66 3.24
CA GLN A 75 -3.00 -5.61 2.41
C GLN A 75 -3.05 -7.02 3.01
N PRO A 76 -3.17 -8.08 2.17
CA PRO A 76 -3.01 -9.45 2.63
C PRO A 76 -1.56 -9.70 3.09
N GLY A 77 -1.36 -10.69 3.95
CA GLY A 77 -0.01 -11.14 4.32
C GLY A 77 0.70 -10.37 5.43
N ARG A 78 -0.01 -9.60 6.27
CA ARG A 78 0.56 -9.13 7.53
C ARG A 78 0.69 -10.28 8.51
N LYS A 79 1.91 -10.77 8.66
CA LYS A 79 2.29 -11.95 9.46
C LYS A 79 1.92 -11.86 10.93
N GLU A 80 2.09 -10.66 11.45
CA GLU A 80 2.08 -10.42 12.89
C GLU A 80 0.70 -10.62 13.53
N LEU A 81 -0.33 -10.79 12.68
CA LEU A 81 -1.71 -10.88 13.15
C LEU A 81 -2.27 -12.30 13.21
N CYS A 82 -1.50 -13.26 12.73
CA CYS A 82 -2.06 -14.59 12.46
C CYS A 82 -1.47 -15.71 13.32
N THR A 83 -0.65 -15.40 14.31
CA THR A 83 -0.07 -16.39 15.21
C THR A 83 -0.66 -16.28 16.60
N ASP A 84 -1.11 -17.40 17.16
CA ASP A 84 -1.43 -17.70 18.57
C ASP A 84 -2.05 -16.58 19.43
N SER A 85 -2.77 -15.68 18.78
CA SER A 85 -3.47 -14.60 19.47
C SER A 85 -4.59 -15.21 20.29
N GLY A 86 -4.52 -15.03 21.58
CA GLY A 86 -5.37 -15.66 22.57
C GLY A 86 -6.89 -15.53 22.35
N PRO A 87 -7.72 -15.99 23.30
CA PRO A 87 -9.18 -16.12 23.15
C PRO A 87 -9.90 -14.89 22.62
N ALA A 88 -9.38 -13.69 22.90
CA ALA A 88 -9.98 -12.41 22.47
C ALA A 88 -10.03 -12.26 20.94
N PHE A 89 -9.11 -12.85 20.20
CA PHE A 89 -9.10 -12.78 18.74
C PHE A 89 -10.19 -13.62 18.08
N LYS A 90 -10.62 -14.71 18.72
CA LYS A 90 -11.65 -15.59 18.16
C LYS A 90 -13.01 -14.92 17.94
N GLU A 91 -13.25 -13.82 18.64
CA GLU A 91 -14.49 -13.06 18.52
C GLU A 91 -14.39 -11.88 17.53
N MET A 92 -13.17 -11.50 17.13
CA MET A 92 -12.95 -10.37 16.22
C MET A 92 -13.12 -10.81 14.77
N LYS A 93 -13.70 -9.94 13.95
CA LYS A 93 -13.82 -10.14 12.51
C LYS A 93 -12.68 -9.43 11.79
N ILE A 94 -11.98 -10.17 10.91
CA ILE A 94 -10.89 -9.64 10.09
C ILE A 94 -11.41 -9.42 8.68
N TYR A 95 -11.23 -8.21 8.16
CA TYR A 95 -11.62 -7.79 6.82
C TYR A 95 -10.37 -7.60 5.98
N CYS A 96 -10.29 -8.29 4.84
CA CYS A 96 -9.17 -8.20 3.90
C CYS A 96 -9.64 -8.55 2.48
N CYS A 97 -9.00 -8.03 1.45
CA CYS A 97 -9.37 -8.31 0.05
C CYS A 97 -9.08 -9.76 -0.36
N ASP A 98 -8.04 -10.35 0.20
CA ASP A 98 -7.65 -11.72 -0.03
C ASP A 98 -7.36 -12.39 1.30
N ARG A 99 -7.28 -13.73 1.28
CA ARG A 99 -7.02 -14.50 2.49
C ARG A 99 -5.70 -14.05 3.11
N PRO A 100 -5.68 -13.72 4.42
CA PRO A 100 -4.43 -13.44 5.10
C PRO A 100 -3.53 -14.68 5.01
N TYR A 101 -2.34 -14.56 4.45
CA TYR A 101 -1.37 -15.64 4.40
C TYR A 101 -0.14 -15.28 5.23
N ARG A 102 0.45 -16.29 5.83
CA ARG A 102 1.76 -16.16 6.48
C ARG A 102 2.80 -16.07 5.37
N THR A 103 3.36 -14.90 5.15
CA THR A 103 4.61 -14.85 4.40
C THR A 103 5.67 -15.46 5.29
N ILE A 104 6.30 -16.56 4.91
CA ILE A 104 7.49 -17.05 5.59
C ILE A 104 8.56 -15.98 5.37
N SER A 105 8.79 -15.10 6.39
CA SER A 105 9.96 -14.25 6.33
C SER A 105 11.13 -15.17 6.44
N GLU A 106 11.93 -15.19 5.43
CA GLU A 106 13.30 -15.58 5.56
C GLU A 106 13.93 -14.68 6.65
N GLU A 107 13.99 -15.18 7.88
CA GLU A 107 15.07 -14.84 8.78
C GLU A 107 16.31 -15.43 8.13
N ALA A 108 16.83 -14.73 7.17
CA ALA A 108 18.14 -15.00 6.60
C ALA A 108 18.85 -13.67 6.51
N ASP A 109 19.56 -13.36 7.59
CA ASP A 109 20.83 -12.67 7.52
C ASP A 109 21.79 -13.52 6.66
N GLU A 110 21.54 -13.59 5.35
CA GLU A 110 22.52 -14.08 4.38
C GLU A 110 22.63 -13.08 3.24
N PRO A 111 23.80 -12.42 3.08
CA PRO A 111 24.03 -11.41 2.04
C PRO A 111 24.14 -11.99 0.61
N ASP A 112 24.02 -13.30 0.41
CA ASP A 112 24.38 -13.97 -0.84
C ASP A 112 23.21 -14.44 -1.74
N ARG A 113 21.95 -14.10 -1.44
CA ARG A 113 20.78 -14.55 -2.24
C ARG A 113 20.23 -13.56 -3.28
N LYS A 114 21.02 -12.58 -3.72
CA LYS A 114 20.58 -11.61 -4.74
C LYS A 114 20.39 -12.18 -6.15
N MET A 115 20.62 -13.48 -6.40
CA MET A 115 20.60 -14.06 -7.74
C MET A 115 19.77 -15.34 -7.94
N ARG A 116 18.93 -15.72 -7.02
CA ARG A 116 17.99 -16.83 -7.29
C ARG A 116 16.57 -16.32 -7.25
N GLY A 117 15.82 -16.64 -8.31
CA GLY A 117 14.41 -16.27 -8.43
C GLY A 117 13.65 -16.52 -7.14
N ARG A 118 12.77 -15.56 -6.78
CA ARG A 118 11.89 -15.68 -5.61
C ARG A 118 11.29 -17.07 -5.60
N PRO A 119 11.45 -17.87 -4.51
CA PRO A 119 10.66 -19.06 -4.36
C PRO A 119 9.18 -18.63 -4.36
N GLU A 120 8.36 -19.37 -5.10
CA GLU A 120 6.91 -19.29 -4.97
C GLU A 120 6.59 -19.34 -3.49
N ALA A 121 5.80 -18.37 -3.01
CA ALA A 121 5.39 -18.34 -1.62
C ALA A 121 4.63 -19.65 -1.35
N GLU A 122 5.24 -20.56 -0.59
CA GLU A 122 4.51 -21.74 -0.11
C GLU A 122 3.32 -21.20 0.68
N GLU A 123 2.12 -21.41 0.14
CA GLU A 123 0.87 -21.18 0.84
C GLU A 123 0.85 -22.11 2.04
N ALA A 124 1.25 -21.61 3.20
CA ALA A 124 1.05 -22.35 4.43
C ALA A 124 -0.46 -22.58 4.59
N GLU A 125 -0.89 -23.86 4.59
CA GLU A 125 -2.26 -24.20 4.89
C GLU A 125 -2.66 -23.58 6.23
N TYR A 126 -3.53 -22.61 6.15
CA TYR A 126 -4.08 -21.93 7.31
C TYR A 126 -5.24 -22.76 7.86
N ASP A 127 -5.23 -23.00 9.17
CA ASP A 127 -6.36 -23.58 9.85
C ASP A 127 -7.58 -22.65 9.70
N GLN A 128 -8.52 -23.03 8.83
CA GLN A 128 -9.67 -22.23 8.46
C GLN A 128 -10.62 -21.92 9.61
N GLU A 129 -10.53 -22.70 10.69
CA GLU A 129 -11.41 -22.60 11.86
C GLU A 129 -10.92 -21.56 12.88
N ALA A 130 -9.67 -21.07 12.76
CA ALA A 130 -9.06 -20.25 13.81
C ALA A 130 -9.55 -18.79 13.85
N PHE A 131 -9.92 -18.17 12.69
CA PHE A 131 -10.28 -16.75 12.65
C PHE A 131 -11.42 -16.45 11.67
N PRO A 132 -12.46 -15.72 12.10
CA PRO A 132 -13.54 -15.27 11.21
C PRO A 132 -13.02 -14.17 10.25
N TRP A 133 -12.62 -14.60 9.07
CA TRP A 133 -12.17 -13.73 7.99
C TRP A 133 -13.31 -13.41 7.04
N ILE A 134 -13.39 -12.14 6.63
CA ILE A 134 -14.40 -11.62 5.71
C ILE A 134 -13.68 -11.03 4.51
N GLN A 135 -13.89 -11.64 3.35
CA GLN A 135 -13.37 -11.11 2.09
C GLN A 135 -14.08 -9.81 1.72
N VAL A 136 -13.29 -8.82 1.31
CA VAL A 136 -13.79 -7.53 0.86
C VAL A 136 -13.31 -7.22 -0.55
N ARG A 137 -14.08 -6.39 -1.27
CA ARG A 137 -13.80 -5.99 -2.65
C ARG A 137 -13.95 -4.49 -2.81
N ASP A 138 -13.40 -3.97 -3.89
CA ASP A 138 -13.61 -2.57 -4.29
C ASP A 138 -15.11 -2.25 -4.37
N GLY A 139 -15.49 -1.14 -3.76
CA GLY A 139 -16.89 -0.67 -3.70
C GLY A 139 -17.69 -1.19 -2.51
N ASP A 140 -17.23 -2.23 -1.80
CA ASP A 140 -17.91 -2.73 -0.60
C ASP A 140 -17.95 -1.66 0.51
N LEU A 141 -18.90 -1.83 1.43
CA LEU A 141 -19.07 -0.94 2.58
C LEU A 141 -18.56 -1.59 3.86
N PHE A 142 -17.58 -0.96 4.48
CA PHE A 142 -17.12 -1.26 5.82
C PHE A 142 -17.85 -0.38 6.84
N ARG A 143 -18.53 -0.98 7.80
CA ARG A 143 -19.34 -0.26 8.78
C ARG A 143 -18.70 -0.29 10.17
N ILE A 144 -18.66 0.89 10.82
CA ILE A 144 -18.20 1.07 12.19
C ILE A 144 -19.29 1.88 12.91
N GLY A 145 -20.11 1.22 13.72
CA GLY A 145 -21.28 1.86 14.31
C GLY A 145 -22.21 2.40 13.22
N SER A 146 -22.56 3.68 13.33
CA SER A 146 -23.36 4.38 12.32
C SER A 146 -22.57 4.85 11.10
N ARG A 147 -21.25 4.81 11.13
CA ARG A 147 -20.38 5.31 10.07
C ARG A 147 -20.21 4.28 8.97
N LYS A 148 -20.10 4.76 7.72
CA LYS A 148 -19.93 3.95 6.53
C LYS A 148 -18.68 4.41 5.81
N LEU A 149 -17.73 3.48 5.63
CA LEU A 149 -16.52 3.68 4.84
C LEU A 149 -16.64 2.82 3.58
N GLN A 150 -16.22 3.35 2.45
CA GLN A 150 -16.15 2.61 1.20
C GLN A 150 -14.77 1.98 1.07
N ILE A 151 -14.74 0.71 0.70
CA ILE A 151 -13.50 0.01 0.36
C ILE A 151 -13.08 0.43 -1.03
N LEU A 152 -11.83 0.85 -1.17
CA LEU A 152 -11.20 1.20 -2.43
C LEU A 152 -10.15 0.16 -2.80
N GLY A 153 -10.25 -0.42 -4.00
CA GLY A 153 -9.15 -1.18 -4.58
C GLY A 153 -8.01 -0.23 -4.91
N LEU A 154 -6.85 -0.47 -4.31
CA LEU A 154 -5.62 0.30 -4.52
C LEU A 154 -4.51 -0.61 -5.03
N GLU A 155 -4.89 -1.72 -5.66
CA GLU A 155 -3.98 -2.72 -6.18
C GLU A 155 -3.09 -2.13 -7.28
N ALA A 156 -1.82 -2.00 -6.97
CA ALA A 156 -0.83 -1.44 -7.86
C ALA A 156 0.58 -1.92 -7.50
N CYS A 157 1.26 -1.23 -6.57
CA CYS A 157 2.59 -1.62 -6.10
C CYS A 157 2.60 -3.01 -5.42
N ARG A 158 1.45 -3.47 -4.95
CA ARG A 158 1.25 -4.81 -4.37
C ARG A 158 -0.12 -5.37 -4.75
N LYS A 159 -0.17 -6.68 -4.99
CA LYS A 159 -1.41 -7.41 -5.21
C LYS A 159 -2.30 -7.33 -3.96
N GLY A 160 -3.58 -7.12 -4.17
CA GLY A 160 -4.58 -7.15 -3.10
C GLY A 160 -4.55 -5.95 -2.15
N LEU A 161 -3.88 -4.86 -2.51
CA LEU A 161 -3.90 -3.64 -1.71
C LEU A 161 -5.26 -2.96 -1.80
N THR A 162 -5.80 -2.59 -0.64
CA THR A 162 -7.06 -1.84 -0.52
C THR A 162 -6.91 -0.67 0.43
N GLY A 163 -7.84 0.26 0.40
CA GLY A 163 -7.95 1.35 1.35
C GLY A 163 -9.38 1.52 1.85
N LEU A 164 -9.55 2.39 2.84
CA LEU A 164 -10.87 2.76 3.34
C LEU A 164 -11.10 4.25 3.10
N TRP A 165 -12.09 4.57 2.30
CA TRP A 165 -12.55 5.93 2.04
C TRP A 165 -13.70 6.29 2.98
N PHE A 166 -13.55 7.36 3.73
CA PHE A 166 -14.59 7.92 4.58
C PHE A 166 -15.12 9.22 3.98
N PRO A 167 -16.21 9.16 3.17
CA PRO A 167 -16.69 10.31 2.39
C PRO A 167 -17.11 11.51 3.24
N GLU A 168 -17.74 11.26 4.40
CA GLU A 168 -18.23 12.32 5.29
C GLU A 168 -17.12 13.27 5.75
N LYS A 169 -15.91 12.77 5.87
CA LYS A 169 -14.73 13.53 6.33
C LYS A 169 -13.68 13.72 5.24
N LYS A 170 -13.93 13.24 4.03
CA LYS A 170 -12.95 13.20 2.94
C LYS A 170 -11.60 12.62 3.38
N LEU A 171 -11.64 11.54 4.14
CA LEU A 171 -10.49 10.89 4.76
C LEU A 171 -10.24 9.53 4.11
N LEU A 172 -9.00 9.27 3.74
CA LEU A 172 -8.55 8.02 3.15
C LEU A 172 -7.51 7.33 4.04
N PHE A 173 -7.79 6.10 4.48
CA PHE A 173 -6.77 5.18 4.95
C PHE A 173 -6.17 4.51 3.71
N ALA A 174 -4.96 4.92 3.35
CA ALA A 174 -4.40 4.59 2.03
C ALA A 174 -3.51 3.34 2.03
N GLY A 175 -3.28 2.72 3.19
CA GLY A 175 -2.31 1.63 3.28
C GLY A 175 -0.93 2.06 2.79
N GLU A 176 -0.31 1.21 1.96
CA GLU A 176 0.99 1.50 1.34
C GLU A 176 0.87 2.14 -0.06
N ALA A 177 -0.35 2.46 -0.54
CA ALA A 177 -0.53 3.04 -1.87
C ALA A 177 -0.07 4.48 -1.98
N VAL A 178 -0.11 5.23 -0.87
CA VAL A 178 0.30 6.64 -0.79
C VAL A 178 1.21 6.82 0.40
N GLY A 179 2.34 7.47 0.22
CA GLY A 179 3.27 7.87 1.28
C GLY A 179 3.53 9.37 1.24
N ALA A 180 3.71 10.00 2.41
CA ALA A 180 4.01 11.43 2.51
C ALA A 180 5.51 11.73 2.44
N ASP A 181 6.29 10.87 3.07
CA ASP A 181 7.73 11.07 3.25
C ASP A 181 8.54 10.29 2.22
N GLU A 182 7.96 9.23 1.69
CA GLU A 182 8.58 8.37 0.68
C GLU A 182 7.55 8.02 -0.39
N VAL A 183 7.92 8.18 -1.65
CA VAL A 183 7.10 7.68 -2.76
C VAL A 183 7.14 6.16 -2.73
N PRO A 184 6.00 5.46 -2.71
CA PRO A 184 5.97 4.01 -2.70
C PRO A 184 6.74 3.43 -3.89
N GLY A 185 7.67 2.53 -3.61
CA GLY A 185 8.42 1.84 -4.66
C GLY A 185 7.49 0.92 -5.46
N VAL A 186 7.54 1.03 -6.77
CA VAL A 186 6.81 0.13 -7.67
C VAL A 186 7.77 -0.87 -8.28
N CYS A 187 7.51 -2.15 -8.02
CA CYS A 187 8.22 -3.25 -8.64
C CYS A 187 7.23 -4.17 -9.38
N SER A 188 7.73 -4.81 -10.43
CA SER A 188 6.94 -5.81 -11.15
C SER A 188 6.76 -7.06 -10.28
N TRP A 189 5.53 -7.34 -9.85
CA TRP A 189 5.19 -8.54 -9.10
C TRP A 189 4.56 -9.64 -9.98
N ASP A 190 4.14 -9.30 -11.19
CA ASP A 190 3.61 -10.23 -12.18
C ASP A 190 4.12 -9.82 -13.58
N PRO A 191 4.73 -10.78 -14.33
CA PRO A 191 5.21 -10.50 -15.68
C PRO A 191 4.13 -9.99 -16.66
N GLN A 192 2.86 -10.31 -16.41
CA GLN A 192 1.74 -9.96 -17.29
C GLN A 192 1.02 -8.68 -16.87
N VAL A 193 1.43 -8.02 -15.79
CA VAL A 193 0.76 -6.85 -15.23
C VAL A 193 1.61 -5.60 -15.38
N ASP A 194 1.00 -4.52 -15.86
CA ASP A 194 1.58 -3.17 -15.87
C ASP A 194 1.40 -2.54 -14.48
N THR A 195 2.23 -2.95 -13.53
CA THR A 195 2.14 -2.51 -12.14
C THR A 195 2.31 -1.00 -11.98
N LEU A 196 3.20 -0.39 -12.76
CA LEU A 196 3.41 1.06 -12.74
C LEU A 196 2.20 1.82 -13.31
N GLY A 197 1.61 1.31 -14.39
CA GLY A 197 0.37 1.88 -14.93
C GLY A 197 -0.77 1.81 -13.94
N LEU A 198 -0.94 0.69 -13.23
CA LEU A 198 -1.92 0.56 -12.16
C LEU A 198 -1.67 1.57 -11.04
N GLN A 199 -0.41 1.76 -10.61
CA GLN A 199 -0.08 2.74 -9.57
C GLN A 199 -0.46 4.16 -9.97
N ILE A 200 -0.17 4.55 -11.21
CA ILE A 200 -0.56 5.86 -11.75
C ILE A 200 -2.10 6.01 -11.76
N GLU A 201 -2.84 4.98 -12.17
CA GLU A 201 -4.30 4.99 -12.16
C GLU A 201 -4.88 5.07 -10.76
N VAL A 202 -4.30 4.34 -9.79
CA VAL A 202 -4.68 4.42 -8.37
C VAL A 202 -4.51 5.85 -7.84
N LEU A 203 -3.35 6.48 -8.09
CA LEU A 203 -3.12 7.86 -7.64
C LEU A 203 -4.09 8.85 -8.27
N ARG A 204 -4.38 8.72 -9.56
CA ARG A 204 -5.39 9.53 -10.25
C ARG A 204 -6.78 9.32 -9.66
N ARG A 205 -7.15 8.06 -9.37
CA ARG A 205 -8.42 7.75 -8.70
C ARG A 205 -8.51 8.41 -7.33
N VAL A 206 -7.46 8.30 -6.51
CA VAL A 206 -7.41 8.96 -5.20
C VAL A 206 -7.48 10.49 -5.34
N LYS A 207 -6.79 11.06 -6.32
CA LYS A 207 -6.83 12.51 -6.60
C LYS A 207 -8.24 12.99 -6.92
N ARG A 208 -9.01 12.23 -7.72
CA ARG A 208 -10.43 12.56 -8.03
C ARG A 208 -11.35 12.57 -6.80
N LEU A 209 -11.03 11.84 -5.75
CA LEU A 209 -11.78 11.89 -4.50
C LEU A 209 -11.57 13.19 -3.73
N CYS A 210 -10.57 13.99 -4.09
CA CYS A 210 -10.19 15.24 -3.41
C CYS A 210 -10.09 15.06 -1.89
N PRO A 211 -9.24 14.14 -1.38
CA PRO A 211 -9.12 13.88 0.04
C PRO A 211 -8.63 15.13 0.78
N GLN A 212 -9.18 15.36 1.95
CA GLN A 212 -8.70 16.38 2.88
C GLN A 212 -7.69 15.79 3.88
N MET A 213 -7.69 14.47 4.02
CA MET A 213 -6.76 13.76 4.88
C MET A 213 -6.43 12.40 4.26
N ILE A 214 -5.13 12.06 4.24
CA ILE A 214 -4.65 10.74 3.86
C ILE A 214 -3.85 10.16 5.03
N LEU A 215 -4.21 8.96 5.42
CA LEU A 215 -3.63 8.21 6.52
C LEU A 215 -2.88 7.00 5.95
N PRO A 216 -1.55 7.12 5.71
CA PRO A 216 -0.75 6.06 5.12
C PRO A 216 -0.33 5.01 6.15
N ALA A 217 -0.01 3.81 5.70
CA ALA A 217 0.53 2.76 6.58
C ALA A 217 1.94 3.07 7.10
N ARG A 218 2.64 4.06 6.51
CA ARG A 218 3.99 4.48 6.93
C ARG A 218 4.17 5.99 6.81
N GLY A 219 5.04 6.52 7.68
CA GLY A 219 5.38 7.95 7.66
C GLY A 219 4.32 8.84 8.28
N ARG A 220 4.36 10.13 7.94
CA ARG A 220 3.43 11.10 8.50
C ARG A 220 2.05 11.04 7.86
N CYS A 221 1.02 11.40 8.63
CA CYS A 221 -0.31 11.65 8.09
C CYS A 221 -0.28 12.93 7.22
N ILE A 222 -1.00 12.90 6.11
CA ILE A 222 -1.15 14.06 5.23
C ILE A 222 -2.50 14.68 5.56
N SER A 223 -2.49 15.84 6.14
CA SER A 223 -3.73 16.54 6.53
C SER A 223 -3.67 18.01 6.17
N VAL A 224 -4.87 18.54 6.04
CA VAL A 224 -5.12 19.97 6.06
C VAL A 224 -4.63 20.53 7.39
N ASP A 225 -3.75 21.50 7.37
CA ASP A 225 -3.42 22.22 8.60
C ASP A 225 -4.71 22.75 9.23
N GLN A 226 -4.83 22.58 10.56
CA GLN A 226 -6.02 22.99 11.34
C GLN A 226 -6.30 24.51 11.25
N GLN A 227 -5.41 25.28 10.63
CA GLN A 227 -5.57 26.72 10.38
C GLN A 227 -6.31 27.07 9.08
N GLY A 228 -6.78 26.06 8.32
CA GLY A 228 -7.84 26.27 7.31
C GLY A 228 -7.45 26.92 6.00
N LYS A 229 -6.18 27.16 5.71
CA LYS A 229 -5.79 27.90 4.47
C LYS A 229 -5.26 27.06 3.32
N GLU A 230 -4.79 25.82 3.54
CA GLU A 230 -4.11 25.05 2.47
C GLU A 230 -4.50 23.56 2.34
N GLY A 231 -5.46 23.11 3.00
CA GLY A 231 -5.69 21.72 3.32
C GLY A 231 -5.94 20.73 2.21
N ALA A 232 -6.85 21.00 1.29
CA ALA A 232 -7.01 20.15 0.11
C ALA A 232 -5.75 20.21 -0.76
N GLY A 233 -5.02 21.32 -0.71
CA GLY A 233 -3.79 21.55 -1.45
C GLY A 233 -2.67 20.57 -1.09
N GLU A 234 -2.45 20.23 0.19
CA GLU A 234 -1.34 19.34 0.57
C GLU A 234 -1.55 17.91 0.09
N CYS A 235 -2.74 17.32 0.30
CA CYS A 235 -3.04 16.00 -0.22
C CYS A 235 -2.89 15.92 -1.74
N LEU A 236 -3.44 16.89 -2.45
CA LEU A 236 -3.32 16.95 -3.92
C LEU A 236 -1.88 17.16 -4.36
N LYS A 237 -1.13 18.03 -3.66
CA LYS A 237 0.28 18.25 -3.95
C LYS A 237 1.11 16.99 -3.79
N VAL A 238 0.95 16.25 -2.70
CA VAL A 238 1.67 14.97 -2.49
C VAL A 238 1.34 13.98 -3.60
N LEU A 239 0.06 13.88 -4.00
CA LEU A 239 -0.34 13.00 -5.11
C LEU A 239 0.26 13.46 -6.44
N ASP A 240 0.34 14.76 -6.70
CA ASP A 240 0.96 15.30 -7.91
C ASP A 240 2.48 15.11 -7.91
N ASP A 241 3.13 15.30 -6.78
CA ASP A 241 4.58 15.05 -6.62
C ASP A 241 4.90 13.58 -6.88
N MET A 242 4.08 12.65 -6.37
CA MET A 242 4.23 11.21 -6.65
C MET A 242 4.03 10.88 -8.14
N LEU A 243 2.96 11.40 -8.75
CA LEU A 243 2.69 11.22 -10.18
C LEU A 243 3.83 11.78 -11.03
N GLY A 244 4.32 12.98 -10.68
CA GLY A 244 5.46 13.61 -11.34
C GLY A 244 6.72 12.77 -11.25
N GLY A 245 7.00 12.20 -10.07
CA GLY A 245 8.14 11.32 -9.87
C GLY A 245 8.09 10.07 -10.76
N TYR A 246 6.94 9.39 -10.83
CA TYR A 246 6.79 8.24 -11.73
C TYR A 246 6.91 8.64 -13.20
N CYS A 247 6.34 9.78 -13.60
CA CYS A 247 6.46 10.28 -14.97
C CYS A 247 7.91 10.57 -15.34
N LEU A 248 8.67 11.22 -14.47
CA LEU A 248 10.10 11.48 -14.68
C LEU A 248 10.87 10.18 -14.85
N ARG A 249 10.62 9.21 -13.99
CA ARG A 249 11.28 7.90 -14.06
C ARG A 249 10.99 7.15 -15.38
N ILE A 250 9.74 7.17 -15.84
CA ILE A 250 9.36 6.61 -17.15
C ILE A 250 10.12 7.30 -18.28
N LEU A 251 10.23 8.63 -18.23
CA LEU A 251 10.96 9.42 -19.24
C LEU A 251 12.45 9.07 -19.25
N GLU A 252 13.08 8.93 -18.09
CA GLU A 252 14.49 8.54 -17.98
C GLU A 252 14.74 7.19 -18.67
N VAL A 253 13.92 6.18 -18.37
CA VAL A 253 14.04 4.86 -19.02
C VAL A 253 13.77 4.94 -20.51
N TYR A 254 12.73 5.70 -20.93
CA TYR A 254 12.42 5.89 -22.35
C TYR A 254 13.56 6.56 -23.13
N GLN A 255 14.26 7.52 -22.52
CA GLN A 255 15.38 8.22 -23.16
C GLN A 255 16.57 7.29 -23.44
N LYS A 256 16.79 6.27 -22.63
CA LYS A 256 17.82 5.24 -22.84
C LYS A 256 17.49 4.33 -24.02
N VAL A 257 16.21 4.17 -24.39
CA VAL A 257 15.81 3.30 -25.52
C VAL A 257 16.06 4.03 -26.85
N PRO A 258 16.91 3.49 -27.74
CA PRO A 258 17.24 4.14 -29.01
C PRO A 258 16.08 4.09 -30.01
N ALA A 259 16.09 5.00 -30.98
CA ALA A 259 15.11 5.01 -32.07
C ALA A 259 15.35 3.89 -33.09
N ARG A 260 16.59 3.44 -33.23
CA ARG A 260 17.03 2.35 -34.14
C ARG A 260 18.24 1.64 -33.53
N GLY A 261 18.41 0.38 -33.90
CA GLY A 261 19.58 -0.42 -33.50
C GLY A 261 19.37 -1.22 -32.22
N GLY A 262 18.29 -0.95 -31.48
CA GLY A 262 17.93 -1.66 -30.27
C GLY A 262 18.93 -1.52 -29.13
N ILE A 263 18.45 -1.76 -27.90
CA ILE A 263 19.28 -1.85 -26.70
C ILE A 263 18.82 -3.08 -25.91
N ARG A 264 19.76 -3.80 -25.30
CA ARG A 264 19.43 -4.96 -24.46
C ARG A 264 18.96 -4.51 -23.06
N SER A 265 18.15 -5.35 -22.43
CA SER A 265 17.70 -5.11 -21.07
C SER A 265 18.86 -4.90 -20.10
N GLU A 266 19.89 -5.74 -20.19
CA GLU A 266 21.06 -5.69 -19.32
C GLU A 266 21.81 -4.35 -19.41
N GLU A 267 21.87 -3.75 -20.59
CA GLU A 267 22.54 -2.46 -20.81
C GLU A 267 21.74 -1.32 -20.17
N ILE A 268 20.38 -1.40 -20.20
CA ILE A 268 19.51 -0.44 -19.54
C ILE A 268 19.64 -0.56 -18.01
N PHE A 269 19.74 -1.80 -17.50
CA PHE A 269 19.84 -2.07 -16.07
C PHE A 269 21.21 -1.71 -15.49
N GLN A 270 22.34 -1.91 -16.23
CA GLN A 270 23.68 -1.61 -15.74
C GLN A 270 23.92 -0.13 -15.43
N GLU A 271 23.21 0.75 -16.14
CA GLU A 271 23.29 2.20 -15.90
C GLU A 271 22.38 2.68 -14.75
N ASP A 272 21.64 1.77 -14.14
CA ASP A 272 20.62 2.10 -13.15
C ASP A 272 21.11 1.81 -11.73
N GLU A 273 22.06 2.64 -11.24
CA GLU A 273 22.55 2.57 -9.85
C GLU A 273 21.49 3.04 -8.83
N SER A 274 20.45 3.70 -9.27
CA SER A 274 19.37 4.16 -8.41
C SER A 274 18.20 3.18 -8.45
N ALA A 275 18.00 2.42 -7.37
CA ALA A 275 16.70 1.82 -7.07
C ALA A 275 15.69 2.96 -6.86
N GLY A 276 15.25 3.56 -7.99
CA GLY A 276 14.34 4.68 -8.01
C GLY A 276 12.95 4.29 -7.50
N ILE A 277 12.04 5.24 -7.51
CA ILE A 277 10.63 5.06 -7.13
C ILE A 277 9.89 3.99 -7.98
N ALA A 278 10.45 3.60 -9.13
CA ALA A 278 9.99 2.46 -9.93
C ALA A 278 11.21 1.77 -10.54
N ASP A 279 11.21 0.43 -10.51
CA ASP A 279 12.26 -0.34 -11.14
C ASP A 279 12.20 -0.22 -12.68
N THR A 280 13.34 -0.45 -13.34
CA THR A 280 13.45 -0.34 -14.79
C THR A 280 12.51 -1.30 -15.50
N GLU A 281 12.27 -2.49 -14.94
CA GLU A 281 11.37 -3.49 -15.54
C GLU A 281 9.93 -2.99 -15.56
N SER A 282 9.43 -2.39 -14.47
CA SER A 282 8.10 -1.78 -14.41
C SER A 282 7.95 -0.64 -15.42
N CYS A 283 9.00 0.17 -15.58
CA CYS A 283 9.01 1.24 -16.59
C CYS A 283 8.97 0.70 -18.02
N LEU A 284 9.77 -0.34 -18.33
CA LEU A 284 9.75 -0.98 -19.64
C LEU A 284 8.40 -1.61 -19.94
N LYS A 285 7.77 -2.28 -18.98
CA LYS A 285 6.41 -2.81 -19.11
C LYS A 285 5.39 -1.71 -19.39
N TYR A 286 5.43 -0.63 -18.63
CA TYR A 286 4.58 0.54 -18.86
C TYR A 286 4.69 1.05 -20.29
N LEU A 287 5.93 1.21 -20.77
CA LEU A 287 6.22 1.71 -22.12
C LEU A 287 5.77 0.73 -23.22
N LEU A 288 5.93 -0.57 -23.01
CA LEU A 288 5.48 -1.63 -23.92
C LEU A 288 3.95 -1.67 -24.03
N TYR A 289 3.24 -1.71 -22.89
CA TYR A 289 1.78 -1.74 -22.87
C TYR A 289 1.16 -0.56 -23.61
N ARG A 290 1.80 0.61 -23.53
CA ARG A 290 1.34 1.84 -24.22
C ARG A 290 1.94 2.03 -25.59
N ARG A 291 2.73 1.05 -26.10
CA ARG A 291 3.35 1.04 -27.43
C ARG A 291 4.30 2.22 -27.67
N TYR A 292 4.91 2.77 -26.62
CA TYR A 292 5.97 3.75 -26.74
C TYR A 292 7.29 3.12 -27.14
N ILE A 293 7.50 1.86 -26.77
CA ILE A 293 8.61 1.01 -27.21
C ILE A 293 8.07 -0.30 -27.77
N ARG A 294 8.91 -1.02 -28.46
CA ARG A 294 8.68 -2.39 -28.92
C ARG A 294 9.80 -3.28 -28.43
N GLN A 295 9.48 -4.53 -28.21
CA GLN A 295 10.40 -5.56 -27.79
C GLN A 295 10.52 -6.60 -28.89
N THR A 296 11.75 -7.07 -29.15
CA THR A 296 12.04 -8.15 -30.08
C THR A 296 12.87 -9.19 -29.36
N GLU A 297 12.47 -10.46 -29.45
CA GLU A 297 13.23 -11.58 -28.91
C GLU A 297 14.35 -11.93 -29.88
N THR A 298 15.56 -12.11 -29.36
CA THR A 298 16.76 -12.50 -30.10
C THR A 298 17.36 -13.73 -29.43
N SER A 299 18.36 -14.37 -30.08
CA SER A 299 19.10 -15.49 -29.48
C SER A 299 19.74 -15.16 -28.13
N ASP A 300 20.02 -13.90 -27.88
CA ASP A 300 20.77 -13.40 -26.74
C ASP A 300 19.89 -12.63 -25.76
N GLY A 301 18.54 -12.75 -25.81
CA GLY A 301 17.60 -12.09 -24.95
C GLY A 301 16.70 -11.07 -25.64
N PHE A 302 16.16 -10.14 -24.89
CA PHE A 302 15.25 -9.13 -25.41
C PHE A 302 15.98 -7.84 -25.79
N VAL A 303 15.57 -7.28 -26.93
CA VAL A 303 16.05 -6.00 -27.45
C VAL A 303 14.89 -5.02 -27.54
N TYR A 304 15.10 -3.80 -27.06
CA TYR A 304 14.10 -2.74 -27.03
C TYR A 304 14.44 -1.63 -28.00
N GLU A 305 13.45 -1.15 -28.73
CA GLU A 305 13.52 0.01 -29.62
C GLU A 305 12.31 0.92 -29.40
N ARG A 306 12.44 2.19 -29.75
CA ARG A 306 11.29 3.10 -29.72
C ARG A 306 10.21 2.62 -30.67
N GLY A 307 8.96 2.67 -30.17
CA GLY A 307 7.78 2.35 -30.95
C GLY A 307 7.39 3.48 -31.93
N SER A 308 6.24 3.29 -32.58
CA SER A 308 5.67 4.29 -33.48
C SER A 308 5.07 5.51 -32.74
N ARG A 309 4.69 5.31 -31.49
CA ARG A 309 4.13 6.34 -30.62
C ARG A 309 5.25 7.09 -29.89
N ARG A 310 5.26 8.42 -29.99
CA ARG A 310 6.27 9.23 -29.28
C ARG A 310 5.78 9.55 -27.88
N LEU A 311 6.63 9.30 -26.87
CA LEU A 311 6.39 9.74 -25.50
C LEU A 311 6.80 11.22 -25.39
N THR A 312 5.91 12.02 -24.80
CA THR A 312 6.14 13.42 -24.45
C THR A 312 5.68 13.63 -23.04
N ASP A 313 6.17 14.66 -22.35
CA ASP A 313 5.74 15.03 -20.99
C ASP A 313 4.23 15.22 -20.93
N TRP A 314 3.64 15.77 -21.98
CA TRP A 314 2.21 15.96 -22.14
C TRP A 314 1.44 14.64 -22.11
N ASN A 315 1.91 13.61 -22.81
CA ASN A 315 1.23 12.30 -22.86
C ASN A 315 1.24 11.55 -21.52
N LEU A 316 2.17 11.89 -20.62
CA LEU A 316 2.24 11.32 -19.28
C LEU A 316 1.33 12.04 -18.29
N GLN A 317 1.15 13.35 -18.48
CA GLN A 317 0.30 14.18 -17.63
C GLN A 317 -1.17 14.15 -18.07
N GLU A 318 -1.43 13.95 -19.39
CA GLU A 318 -2.78 13.83 -19.89
C GLU A 318 -3.28 12.39 -19.84
N LYS A 319 -4.28 12.15 -19.05
CA LYS A 319 -5.60 11.68 -19.47
C LYS A 319 -6.50 11.46 -18.31
N ASP A 320 -7.39 12.40 -18.15
CA ASP A 320 -8.74 12.10 -17.69
C ASP A 320 -9.70 12.83 -18.64
N GLU A 321 -9.97 12.22 -19.79
CA GLU A 321 -11.19 12.36 -20.54
C GLU A 321 -11.95 11.04 -20.52
#